data_8dec68e725df9263829787fb292c6c20
#
_entry.id   8dec68e725df9263829787fb292c6c20
#
_cell.length_a   1.000
_cell.length_b   1.000
_cell.length_c   1.000
_cell.angle_alpha   90.00
_cell.angle_beta   90.00
_cell.angle_gamma   90.00
#
_symmetry.space_group_name_H-M   'P 1'
#
loop_
_entity.id
_entity.type
_entity.pdbx_description
1 polymer ?
#
loop_
_entity_poly.entity_id
_entity_poly.type
_entity_poly.pdbx_seq_one_letter_code
_entity_poly.pdbx_strand_id
1 'polypeptide(L)'
;MKVLVAMSGGVDSSVAAALLVEQGHDVVGVTMRLWGGESDTGCCSVSDVDDARRVAQQIGIDHLVFNFTDEFHRHVVDPYVGDHANGVTPNPCIECNRHLKFDRLHERAIVLGFDAVATGHHARIVERHGVLRLARGHDAAKDQSYVVHMLDQQQLVRTMFPVGEMNKADVRAHAERLGLRTAGKPDSQDVCFITTSKDDDGRSGRSSFLARRIPLHAAEIVDTDGRRVGEVEAVEMVTLGQRRGVGGGGGTKRFVVDVDVPGRRVVVGPEALLDVATERVERVIWGSTPVEGAVRVQCSAHGEAHRAEIDVIGSDEVLVRWSEPQRRVSPGQSAVFHDVDG
;
A
#
# COMPACT_ATOMS: atom_id res chain seq x y z
N MET A 1 23.26 -5.21 -17.24
CA MET A 1 21.84 -5.48 -17.53
C MET A 1 21.21 -4.18 -17.99
N LYS A 2 20.16 -4.27 -18.83
CA LYS A 2 19.33 -3.12 -19.20
C LYS A 2 18.16 -2.98 -18.22
N VAL A 3 18.14 -1.91 -17.43
CA VAL A 3 17.21 -1.76 -16.30
C VAL A 3 16.29 -0.56 -16.50
N LEU A 4 14.99 -0.77 -16.37
CA LEU A 4 13.97 0.29 -16.36
C LEU A 4 13.67 0.69 -14.92
N VAL A 5 13.99 1.94 -14.54
CA VAL A 5 13.80 2.43 -13.15
C VAL A 5 12.54 3.28 -13.05
N ALA A 6 11.59 2.87 -12.22
CA ALA A 6 10.41 3.68 -11.91
C ALA A 6 10.80 4.88 -11.04
N MET A 7 10.74 6.06 -11.61
CA MET A 7 11.11 7.34 -10.99
C MET A 7 9.84 8.15 -10.68
N SER A 8 9.54 8.31 -9.40
CA SER A 8 8.36 9.07 -8.92
C SER A 8 8.66 10.55 -8.63
N GLY A 9 9.88 11.02 -8.93
CA GLY A 9 10.32 12.35 -8.51
C GLY A 9 10.64 12.47 -7.02
N GLY A 10 10.65 11.37 -6.27
CA GLY A 10 11.08 11.29 -4.87
C GLY A 10 12.55 10.90 -4.72
N VAL A 11 13.11 11.08 -3.51
CA VAL A 11 14.53 10.82 -3.22
C VAL A 11 14.91 9.35 -3.41
N ASP A 12 14.06 8.41 -2.96
CA ASP A 12 14.35 6.97 -2.99
C ASP A 12 14.52 6.45 -4.42
N SER A 13 13.59 6.81 -5.31
CA SER A 13 13.65 6.41 -6.72
C SER A 13 14.81 7.10 -7.47
N SER A 14 15.15 8.32 -7.08
CA SER A 14 16.29 9.04 -7.63
C SER A 14 17.62 8.37 -7.28
N VAL A 15 17.77 7.97 -6.00
CA VAL A 15 18.97 7.26 -5.53
C VAL A 15 19.01 5.84 -6.10
N ALA A 16 17.87 5.15 -6.21
CA ALA A 16 17.82 3.83 -6.85
C ALA A 16 18.36 3.88 -8.29
N ALA A 17 17.98 4.90 -9.08
CA ALA A 17 18.50 5.08 -10.43
C ALA A 17 20.03 5.37 -10.41
N ALA A 18 20.48 6.26 -9.54
CA ALA A 18 21.89 6.61 -9.44
C ALA A 18 22.78 5.42 -9.04
N LEU A 19 22.34 4.62 -8.07
CA LEU A 19 23.04 3.41 -7.63
C LEU A 19 23.24 2.41 -8.77
N LEU A 20 22.20 2.19 -9.58
CA LEU A 20 22.29 1.28 -10.72
C LEU A 20 23.25 1.79 -11.81
N VAL A 21 23.30 3.09 -12.05
CA VAL A 21 24.29 3.70 -12.93
C VAL A 21 25.71 3.51 -12.38
N GLU A 22 25.93 3.76 -11.08
CA GLU A 22 27.23 3.54 -10.41
C GLU A 22 27.67 2.08 -10.46
N GLN A 23 26.72 1.13 -10.46
CA GLN A 23 26.96 -0.31 -10.60
C GLN A 23 27.23 -0.73 -12.06
N GLY A 24 27.18 0.18 -13.02
CA GLY A 24 27.47 -0.08 -14.43
C GLY A 24 26.33 -0.72 -15.22
N HIS A 25 25.07 -0.59 -14.77
CA HIS A 25 23.91 -1.00 -15.53
C HIS A 25 23.57 0.00 -16.66
N ASP A 26 22.97 -0.49 -17.74
CA ASP A 26 22.32 0.35 -18.77
C ASP A 26 20.93 0.76 -18.24
N VAL A 27 20.80 2.01 -17.77
CA VAL A 27 19.65 2.47 -17.01
C VAL A 27 18.81 3.44 -17.83
N VAL A 28 17.50 3.22 -17.86
CA VAL A 28 16.53 4.17 -18.38
C VAL A 28 15.50 4.48 -17.29
N GLY A 29 15.27 5.75 -17.01
CA GLY A 29 14.24 6.20 -16.08
C GLY A 29 12.85 6.17 -16.70
N VAL A 30 11.83 5.90 -15.94
CA VAL A 30 10.43 6.03 -16.39
C VAL A 30 9.55 6.61 -15.28
N THR A 31 8.75 7.62 -15.61
CA THR A 31 7.65 8.06 -14.74
C THR A 31 6.33 7.56 -15.30
N MET A 32 5.53 6.96 -14.43
CA MET A 32 4.17 6.54 -14.74
C MET A 32 3.22 7.70 -14.44
N ARG A 33 2.52 8.20 -15.45
CA ARG A 33 1.41 9.12 -15.24
C ARG A 33 0.18 8.32 -14.88
N LEU A 34 -0.22 8.38 -13.60
CA LEU A 34 -1.31 7.59 -13.04
C LEU A 34 -2.60 8.40 -12.87
N TRP A 35 -2.49 9.70 -12.63
CA TRP A 35 -3.61 10.56 -12.34
C TRP A 35 -3.59 11.79 -13.23
N GLY A 36 -4.74 12.25 -13.67
CA GLY A 36 -4.92 13.43 -14.53
C GLY A 36 -6.11 14.29 -14.09
N GLY A 37 -6.54 14.15 -12.82
CA GLY A 37 -7.67 14.90 -12.27
C GLY A 37 -7.32 16.35 -11.89
N GLU A 38 -8.33 17.11 -11.44
CA GLU A 38 -8.22 18.53 -11.05
C GLU A 38 -7.21 18.79 -9.90
N SER A 39 -6.91 17.79 -9.09
CA SER A 39 -5.86 17.83 -8.08
C SER A 39 -4.59 17.19 -8.64
N ASP A 40 -3.73 17.98 -9.24
CA ASP A 40 -2.38 17.55 -9.64
C ASP A 40 -1.43 17.44 -8.43
N THR A 41 -1.94 16.84 -7.35
CA THR A 41 -1.22 16.62 -6.10
C THR A 41 -1.04 15.12 -5.87
N GLY A 42 0.19 14.66 -5.79
CA GLY A 42 0.50 13.25 -5.55
C GLY A 42 1.74 12.80 -6.30
N CYS A 43 2.15 11.54 -6.15
CA CYS A 43 3.41 11.00 -6.69
C CYS A 43 3.52 10.91 -8.22
N CYS A 44 2.67 11.64 -8.97
CA CYS A 44 2.68 11.70 -10.44
C CYS A 44 2.24 13.08 -10.95
N SER A 45 2.41 14.12 -10.13
CA SER A 45 2.17 15.51 -10.55
C SER A 45 3.12 15.93 -11.66
N VAL A 46 2.77 16.98 -12.41
CA VAL A 46 3.67 17.55 -13.43
C VAL A 46 5.04 17.91 -12.84
N SER A 47 5.04 18.44 -11.61
CA SER A 47 6.27 18.77 -10.90
C SER A 47 7.11 17.52 -10.56
N ASP A 48 6.49 16.40 -10.23
CA ASP A 48 7.20 15.15 -9.95
C ASP A 48 7.82 14.55 -11.22
N VAL A 49 7.11 14.61 -12.34
CA VAL A 49 7.64 14.22 -13.66
C VAL A 49 8.86 15.09 -14.03
N ASP A 50 8.78 16.39 -13.80
CA ASP A 50 9.89 17.31 -14.06
C ASP A 50 11.07 17.06 -13.12
N ASP A 51 10.83 16.76 -11.85
CA ASP A 51 11.88 16.38 -10.90
C ASP A 51 12.58 15.09 -11.33
N ALA A 52 11.82 14.05 -11.72
CA ALA A 52 12.36 12.80 -12.22
C ALA A 52 13.20 13.02 -13.50
N ARG A 53 12.69 13.80 -14.45
CA ARG A 53 13.40 14.13 -15.70
C ARG A 53 14.73 14.85 -15.42
N ARG A 54 14.73 15.83 -14.52
CA ARG A 54 15.95 16.59 -14.17
C ARG A 54 16.97 15.73 -13.46
N VAL A 55 16.53 14.82 -12.57
CA VAL A 55 17.43 13.83 -11.95
C VAL A 55 18.02 12.92 -13.03
N ALA A 56 17.21 12.40 -13.94
CA ALA A 56 17.67 11.55 -15.05
C ALA A 56 18.73 12.26 -15.90
N GLN A 57 18.50 13.52 -16.27
CA GLN A 57 19.50 14.35 -16.96
C GLN A 57 20.80 14.53 -16.16
N GLN A 58 20.67 14.75 -14.86
CA GLN A 58 21.84 14.95 -13.97
C GLN A 58 22.70 13.71 -13.86
N ILE A 59 22.10 12.51 -13.79
CA ILE A 59 22.83 11.24 -13.74
C ILE A 59 23.15 10.65 -15.11
N GLY A 60 22.77 11.33 -16.20
CA GLY A 60 23.14 10.99 -17.58
C GLY A 60 22.38 9.83 -18.17
N ILE A 61 21.09 9.64 -17.81
CA ILE A 61 20.23 8.57 -18.34
C ILE A 61 19.05 9.14 -19.14
N ASP A 62 18.51 8.34 -20.06
CA ASP A 62 17.25 8.64 -20.73
C ASP A 62 16.07 8.54 -19.78
N HIS A 63 14.99 9.30 -20.05
CA HIS A 63 13.78 9.29 -19.25
C HIS A 63 12.52 9.22 -20.12
N LEU A 64 11.68 8.24 -19.84
CA LEU A 64 10.39 7.99 -20.49
C LEU A 64 9.22 8.42 -19.61
N VAL A 65 8.07 8.64 -20.21
CA VAL A 65 6.80 8.83 -19.50
C VAL A 65 5.78 7.87 -20.10
N PHE A 66 5.22 7.00 -19.25
CA PHE A 66 4.12 6.11 -19.64
C PHE A 66 2.82 6.62 -19.07
N ASN A 67 1.78 6.67 -19.90
CA ASN A 67 0.44 7.02 -19.46
C ASN A 67 -0.31 5.73 -19.06
N PHE A 68 -0.62 5.59 -17.79
CA PHE A 68 -1.41 4.50 -17.22
C PHE A 68 -2.66 5.03 -16.48
N THR A 69 -3.17 6.20 -16.90
CA THR A 69 -4.32 6.83 -16.23
C THR A 69 -5.56 5.92 -16.27
N ASP A 70 -5.86 5.32 -17.42
CA ASP A 70 -7.05 4.46 -17.57
C ASP A 70 -6.93 3.18 -16.76
N GLU A 71 -5.74 2.56 -16.76
CA GLU A 71 -5.46 1.39 -15.94
C GLU A 71 -5.53 1.72 -14.45
N PHE A 72 -5.02 2.89 -14.06
CA PHE A 72 -5.08 3.34 -12.67
C PHE A 72 -6.53 3.54 -12.21
N HIS A 73 -7.37 4.16 -13.02
CA HIS A 73 -8.79 4.27 -12.73
C HIS A 73 -9.42 2.90 -12.55
N ARG A 74 -9.26 2.01 -13.54
CA ARG A 74 -9.88 0.68 -13.56
C ARG A 74 -9.44 -0.22 -12.40
N HIS A 75 -8.16 -0.21 -12.03
CA HIS A 75 -7.59 -1.19 -11.09
C HIS A 75 -7.37 -0.63 -9.68
N VAL A 76 -7.40 0.69 -9.50
CA VAL A 76 -7.13 1.31 -8.19
C VAL A 76 -8.29 2.19 -7.74
N VAL A 77 -8.71 3.16 -8.57
CA VAL A 77 -9.71 4.15 -8.15
C VAL A 77 -11.11 3.55 -8.07
N ASP A 78 -11.56 2.86 -9.12
CA ASP A 78 -12.91 2.30 -9.18
C ASP A 78 -13.12 1.21 -8.12
N PRO A 79 -12.18 0.23 -7.91
CA PRO A 79 -12.26 -0.70 -6.80
C PRO A 79 -12.25 0.00 -5.44
N TYR A 80 -11.38 1.00 -5.24
CA TYR A 80 -11.32 1.77 -3.99
C TYR A 80 -12.68 2.41 -3.64
N VAL A 81 -13.34 3.00 -4.62
CA VAL A 81 -14.67 3.61 -4.46
C VAL A 81 -15.74 2.56 -4.19
N GLY A 82 -15.74 1.45 -4.96
CA GLY A 82 -16.68 0.35 -4.81
C GLY A 82 -16.57 -0.35 -3.45
N ASP A 83 -15.36 -0.59 -2.99
CA ASP A 83 -15.09 -1.20 -1.69
C ASP A 83 -15.65 -0.32 -0.55
N HIS A 84 -15.38 0.99 -0.58
CA HIS A 84 -15.93 1.91 0.42
C HIS A 84 -17.46 1.94 0.40
N ALA A 85 -18.08 1.89 -0.78
CA ALA A 85 -19.54 1.81 -0.91
C ALA A 85 -20.11 0.55 -0.24
N ASN A 86 -19.30 -0.50 -0.07
CA ASN A 86 -19.69 -1.76 0.58
C ASN A 86 -19.16 -1.91 2.02
N GLY A 87 -18.61 -0.85 2.62
CA GLY A 87 -18.06 -0.88 3.98
C GLY A 87 -16.71 -1.59 4.12
N VAL A 88 -16.06 -1.86 3.01
CA VAL A 88 -14.71 -2.43 2.96
C VAL A 88 -13.67 -1.31 3.02
N THR A 89 -12.57 -1.52 3.70
CA THR A 89 -11.48 -0.53 3.84
C THR A 89 -10.26 -1.01 3.04
N PRO A 90 -10.16 -0.71 1.73
CA PRO A 90 -9.07 -1.19 0.88
C PRO A 90 -7.77 -0.43 1.11
N ASN A 91 -6.65 -1.05 0.67
CA ASN A 91 -5.36 -0.37 0.57
C ASN A 91 -5.00 -0.13 -0.91
N PRO A 92 -5.26 1.08 -1.44
CA PRO A 92 -5.06 1.38 -2.86
C PRO A 92 -3.59 1.35 -3.27
N CYS A 93 -2.64 1.51 -2.34
CA CYS A 93 -1.21 1.43 -2.63
C CYS A 93 -0.79 0.01 -3.01
N ILE A 94 -1.38 -1.01 -2.40
CA ILE A 94 -1.14 -2.41 -2.76
C ILE A 94 -1.64 -2.69 -4.18
N GLU A 95 -2.86 -2.26 -4.52
CA GLU A 95 -3.42 -2.45 -5.86
C GLU A 95 -2.65 -1.65 -6.93
N CYS A 96 -2.18 -0.45 -6.61
CA CYS A 96 -1.28 0.31 -7.48
C CYS A 96 0.04 -0.42 -7.73
N ASN A 97 0.67 -0.96 -6.69
CA ASN A 97 1.88 -1.75 -6.83
C ASN A 97 1.61 -3.02 -7.67
N ARG A 98 0.55 -3.78 -7.35
CA ARG A 98 0.15 -4.99 -8.06
C ARG A 98 -0.03 -4.71 -9.56
N HIS A 99 -1.01 -3.89 -9.90
CA HIS A 99 -1.48 -3.76 -11.27
C HIS A 99 -0.66 -2.80 -12.14
N LEU A 100 -0.08 -1.74 -11.55
CA LEU A 100 0.60 -0.74 -12.37
C LEU A 100 2.12 -0.93 -12.35
N LYS A 101 2.74 -1.05 -11.16
CA LYS A 101 4.19 -1.12 -11.05
C LYS A 101 4.75 -2.50 -11.38
N PHE A 102 4.06 -3.57 -10.98
CA PHE A 102 4.60 -4.93 -11.12
C PHE A 102 3.87 -5.80 -12.15
N ASP A 103 2.71 -5.37 -12.69
CA ASP A 103 2.13 -5.99 -13.87
C ASP A 103 2.43 -5.14 -15.11
N ARG A 104 1.75 -4.00 -15.28
CA ARG A 104 1.82 -3.18 -16.52
C ARG A 104 3.21 -2.65 -16.83
N LEU A 105 3.95 -2.16 -15.83
CA LEU A 105 5.31 -1.67 -16.08
C LEU A 105 6.26 -2.82 -16.45
N HIS A 106 6.15 -4.00 -15.81
CA HIS A 106 6.92 -5.18 -16.17
C HIS A 106 6.61 -5.65 -17.60
N GLU A 107 5.32 -5.76 -17.98
CA GLU A 107 4.92 -6.08 -19.35
C GLU A 107 5.57 -5.12 -20.37
N ARG A 108 5.50 -3.82 -20.09
CA ARG A 108 6.11 -2.79 -20.94
C ARG A 108 7.63 -2.93 -21.00
N ALA A 109 8.28 -3.18 -19.87
CA ALA A 109 9.71 -3.36 -19.80
C ALA A 109 10.17 -4.57 -20.67
N ILE A 110 9.46 -5.69 -20.58
CA ILE A 110 9.75 -6.89 -21.38
C ILE A 110 9.62 -6.59 -22.88
N VAL A 111 8.51 -5.94 -23.29
CA VAL A 111 8.28 -5.58 -24.71
C VAL A 111 9.37 -4.64 -25.24
N LEU A 112 9.90 -3.75 -24.40
CA LEU A 112 10.97 -2.81 -24.76
C LEU A 112 12.38 -3.40 -24.62
N GLY A 113 12.50 -4.66 -24.26
CA GLY A 113 13.77 -5.40 -24.16
C GLY A 113 14.60 -5.03 -22.94
N PHE A 114 13.96 -4.66 -21.82
CA PHE A 114 14.64 -4.50 -20.53
C PHE A 114 14.74 -5.87 -19.82
N ASP A 115 15.85 -6.07 -19.12
CA ASP A 115 16.10 -7.29 -18.35
C ASP A 115 15.38 -7.27 -17.01
N ALA A 116 15.26 -6.06 -16.38
CA ALA A 116 14.68 -5.88 -15.07
C ALA A 116 13.97 -4.51 -14.93
N VAL A 117 13.07 -4.45 -13.95
CA VAL A 117 12.44 -3.22 -13.46
C VAL A 117 12.97 -2.94 -12.04
N ALA A 118 13.39 -1.70 -11.80
CA ALA A 118 13.83 -1.27 -10.48
C ALA A 118 12.89 -0.19 -9.91
N THR A 119 12.76 -0.17 -8.60
CA THR A 119 11.98 0.84 -7.88
C THR A 119 12.70 1.30 -6.62
N GLY A 120 12.31 2.46 -6.09
CA GLY A 120 12.82 3.01 -4.83
C GLY A 120 12.15 2.45 -3.57
N HIS A 121 11.57 1.23 -3.60
CA HIS A 121 10.99 0.64 -2.40
C HIS A 121 12.07 0.15 -1.43
N HIS A 122 11.86 0.43 -0.15
CA HIS A 122 12.64 -0.14 0.95
C HIS A 122 12.16 -1.57 1.25
N ALA A 123 12.52 -2.50 0.38
CA ALA A 123 12.29 -3.93 0.49
C ALA A 123 13.50 -4.67 -0.08
N ARG A 124 13.66 -5.95 0.20
CA ARG A 124 14.77 -6.75 -0.30
C ARG A 124 14.27 -8.01 -0.99
N ILE A 125 15.05 -8.50 -1.93
CA ILE A 125 14.86 -9.82 -2.53
C ILE A 125 16.05 -10.66 -2.12
N VAL A 126 15.79 -11.77 -1.44
CA VAL A 126 16.80 -12.70 -0.95
C VAL A 126 16.55 -14.09 -1.55
N GLU A 127 17.63 -14.84 -1.77
CA GLU A 127 17.51 -16.22 -2.19
C GLU A 127 17.62 -17.14 -0.97
N ARG A 128 16.64 -18.02 -0.78
CA ARG A 128 16.66 -19.08 0.24
C ARG A 128 16.30 -20.41 -0.41
N HIS A 129 17.16 -21.39 -0.29
CA HIS A 129 16.97 -22.74 -0.86
C HIS A 129 16.65 -22.75 -2.36
N GLY A 130 17.28 -21.87 -3.15
CA GLY A 130 17.08 -21.76 -4.59
C GLY A 130 15.77 -21.05 -5.00
N VAL A 131 15.08 -20.41 -4.06
CA VAL A 131 13.84 -19.67 -4.29
C VAL A 131 14.04 -18.22 -3.89
N LEU A 132 13.63 -17.29 -4.75
CA LEU A 132 13.62 -15.88 -4.43
C LEU A 132 12.49 -15.58 -3.46
N ARG A 133 12.79 -14.81 -2.43
CA ARG A 133 11.82 -14.37 -1.42
C ARG A 133 11.88 -12.87 -1.23
N LEU A 134 10.72 -12.29 -1.06
CA LEU A 134 10.65 -10.92 -0.57
C LEU A 134 11.04 -10.90 0.90
N ALA A 135 11.89 -9.94 1.27
CA ALA A 135 12.32 -9.72 2.65
C ALA A 135 12.13 -8.26 3.04
N ARG A 136 12.04 -8.03 4.33
CA ARG A 136 11.93 -6.67 4.88
C ARG A 136 13.13 -5.82 4.48
N GLY A 137 12.89 -4.52 4.28
CA GLY A 137 13.97 -3.55 4.10
C GLY A 137 14.90 -3.50 5.29
N HIS A 138 16.14 -3.07 5.07
CA HIS A 138 17.14 -2.92 6.14
C HIS A 138 16.66 -1.90 7.20
N ASP A 139 16.08 -0.80 6.77
CA ASP A 139 15.47 0.20 7.67
C ASP A 139 14.07 -0.23 8.07
N ALA A 140 13.93 -0.78 9.27
CA ALA A 140 12.64 -1.25 9.79
C ALA A 140 11.58 -0.15 9.89
N ALA A 141 11.99 1.12 10.08
CA ALA A 141 11.06 2.26 10.15
C ALA A 141 10.55 2.68 8.76
N LYS A 142 11.22 2.24 7.69
CA LYS A 142 10.89 2.54 6.30
C LYS A 142 10.53 1.30 5.50
N ASP A 143 10.46 0.14 6.13
CA ASP A 143 10.13 -1.13 5.47
C ASP A 143 8.83 -1.01 4.66
N GLN A 144 8.91 -1.37 3.40
CA GLN A 144 7.81 -1.35 2.43
C GLN A 144 7.49 -2.75 1.87
N SER A 145 8.06 -3.80 2.47
CA SER A 145 7.78 -5.18 2.04
C SER A 145 6.28 -5.51 2.09
N TYR A 146 5.56 -4.96 3.07
CA TYR A 146 4.11 -5.12 3.19
C TYR A 146 3.34 -4.64 1.95
N VAL A 147 3.73 -3.53 1.31
CA VAL A 147 2.97 -3.00 0.16
C VAL A 147 3.42 -3.58 -1.19
N VAL A 148 4.41 -4.49 -1.20
CA VAL A 148 4.88 -5.22 -2.38
C VAL A 148 4.83 -6.75 -2.18
N HIS A 149 4.11 -7.22 -1.16
CA HIS A 149 4.03 -8.64 -0.79
C HIS A 149 3.46 -9.56 -1.88
N MET A 150 2.75 -8.98 -2.85
CA MET A 150 2.03 -9.72 -3.89
C MET A 150 2.94 -10.21 -5.04
N LEU A 151 4.25 -9.97 -4.99
CA LEU A 151 5.17 -10.36 -6.05
C LEU A 151 5.34 -11.87 -6.13
N ASP A 152 5.11 -12.44 -7.31
CA ASP A 152 5.37 -13.84 -7.61
C ASP A 152 6.83 -14.08 -8.05
N GLN A 153 7.21 -15.33 -8.29
CA GLN A 153 8.57 -15.70 -8.70
C GLN A 153 8.97 -15.07 -10.05
N GLN A 154 8.04 -14.93 -10.99
CA GLN A 154 8.34 -14.34 -12.30
C GLN A 154 8.63 -12.86 -12.18
N GLN A 155 7.89 -12.19 -11.30
CA GLN A 155 8.11 -10.78 -10.99
C GLN A 155 9.38 -10.57 -10.15
N LEU A 156 9.61 -11.39 -9.13
CA LEU A 156 10.80 -11.29 -8.25
C LEU A 156 12.11 -11.41 -9.04
N VAL A 157 12.20 -12.33 -9.99
CA VAL A 157 13.42 -12.53 -10.81
C VAL A 157 13.78 -11.33 -11.67
N ARG A 158 12.81 -10.46 -11.97
CA ARG A 158 12.97 -9.26 -12.81
C ARG A 158 12.82 -7.96 -12.03
N THR A 159 12.74 -8.01 -10.70
CA THR A 159 12.58 -6.83 -9.83
C THR A 159 13.87 -6.52 -9.10
N MET A 160 14.20 -5.25 -8.98
CA MET A 160 15.31 -4.75 -8.18
C MET A 160 14.84 -3.67 -7.20
N PHE A 161 15.34 -3.74 -5.96
CA PHE A 161 15.13 -2.75 -4.91
C PHE A 161 16.47 -2.18 -4.45
N PRO A 162 17.11 -1.28 -5.23
CA PRO A 162 18.49 -0.85 -4.96
C PRO A 162 18.71 -0.19 -3.61
N VAL A 163 17.67 0.44 -3.04
CA VAL A 163 17.74 1.11 -1.73
C VAL A 163 17.34 0.20 -0.56
N GLY A 164 16.98 -1.05 -0.83
CA GLY A 164 16.46 -1.99 0.18
C GLY A 164 17.46 -2.32 1.30
N GLU A 165 18.76 -2.28 1.03
CA GLU A 165 19.84 -2.51 2.00
C GLU A 165 20.30 -1.23 2.71
N MET A 166 19.67 -0.08 2.43
CA MET A 166 20.07 1.22 2.99
C MET A 166 19.07 1.69 4.05
N ASN A 167 19.57 2.40 5.05
CA ASN A 167 18.67 3.19 5.88
C ASN A 167 18.33 4.54 5.20
N LYS A 168 17.28 5.21 5.65
CA LYS A 168 16.80 6.45 5.02
C LYS A 168 17.82 7.59 5.09
N ALA A 169 18.63 7.64 6.14
CA ALA A 169 19.67 8.66 6.28
C ALA A 169 20.76 8.46 5.21
N ASP A 170 21.16 7.22 4.94
CA ASP A 170 22.15 6.90 3.90
C ASP A 170 21.61 7.23 2.50
N VAL A 171 20.33 6.97 2.24
CA VAL A 171 19.70 7.37 0.97
C VAL A 171 19.75 8.89 0.79
N ARG A 172 19.42 9.67 1.82
CA ARG A 172 19.52 11.14 1.76
C ARG A 172 20.94 11.63 1.60
N ALA A 173 21.89 11.07 2.35
CA ALA A 173 23.31 11.40 2.22
C ALA A 173 23.85 11.09 0.82
N HIS A 174 23.40 9.99 0.21
CA HIS A 174 23.78 9.65 -1.16
C HIS A 174 23.21 10.67 -2.16
N ALA A 175 21.94 11.06 -2.01
CA ALA A 175 21.32 12.09 -2.83
C ALA A 175 22.02 13.45 -2.68
N GLU A 176 22.42 13.83 -1.46
CA GLU A 176 23.18 15.06 -1.19
C GLU A 176 24.57 15.01 -1.82
N ARG A 177 25.29 13.89 -1.70
CA ARG A 177 26.62 13.68 -2.31
C ARG A 177 26.59 13.89 -3.82
N LEU A 178 25.51 13.44 -4.47
CA LEU A 178 25.29 13.62 -5.91
C LEU A 178 24.70 14.97 -6.26
N GLY A 179 24.36 15.82 -5.28
CA GLY A 179 23.69 17.10 -5.51
C GLY A 179 22.29 16.97 -6.11
N LEU A 180 21.60 15.84 -5.86
CA LEU A 180 20.26 15.63 -6.43
C LEU A 180 19.26 16.60 -5.78
N ARG A 181 18.49 17.30 -6.60
CA ARG A 181 17.49 18.26 -6.14
C ARG A 181 16.39 17.63 -5.23
N THR A 182 16.22 16.32 -5.32
CA THR A 182 15.27 15.53 -4.51
C THR A 182 15.78 15.20 -3.11
N ALA A 183 17.03 15.51 -2.75
CA ALA A 183 17.63 15.17 -1.46
C ALA A 183 16.81 15.69 -0.26
N GLY A 184 16.34 16.94 -0.33
CA GLY A 184 15.53 17.59 0.71
C GLY A 184 14.01 17.37 0.57
N LYS A 185 13.55 16.62 -0.44
CA LYS A 185 12.12 16.43 -0.67
C LYS A 185 11.50 15.55 0.43
N PRO A 186 10.35 15.93 1.02
CA PRO A 186 9.68 15.10 2.00
C PRO A 186 9.17 13.81 1.37
N ASP A 187 9.05 12.75 2.20
CA ASP A 187 8.47 11.49 1.76
C ASP A 187 6.96 11.67 1.50
N SER A 188 6.42 10.98 0.51
CA SER A 188 4.97 10.93 0.28
C SER A 188 4.30 10.21 1.45
N GLN A 189 3.31 10.86 2.08
CA GLN A 189 2.67 10.36 3.31
C GLN A 189 1.25 9.84 3.05
N ASP A 190 0.60 10.29 1.97
CA ASP A 190 -0.83 10.07 1.72
C ASP A 190 -1.10 9.28 0.43
N VAL A 191 -2.36 8.84 0.30
CA VAL A 191 -2.88 8.24 -0.92
C VAL A 191 -2.81 9.26 -2.05
N CYS A 192 -2.04 8.98 -3.10
CA CYS A 192 -1.58 9.94 -4.09
C CYS A 192 -2.68 10.64 -4.91
N PHE A 193 -3.89 10.10 -4.97
CA PHE A 193 -5.04 10.67 -5.70
C PHE A 193 -6.08 11.33 -4.79
N ILE A 194 -5.81 11.40 -3.48
CA ILE A 194 -6.68 12.04 -2.51
C ILE A 194 -6.05 13.35 -2.05
N THR A 195 -6.69 14.47 -2.40
CA THR A 195 -6.23 15.79 -1.98
C THR A 195 -6.66 16.11 -0.55
N THR A 196 -5.81 16.83 0.18
CA THR A 196 -6.13 17.38 1.50
C THR A 196 -6.90 18.70 1.43
N SER A 197 -7.06 19.28 0.24
CA SER A 197 -7.85 20.50 0.04
C SER A 197 -9.31 20.29 0.43
N LYS A 198 -9.92 21.31 1.00
CA LYS A 198 -11.36 21.28 1.31
C LYS A 198 -12.17 21.53 0.03
N ASP A 199 -13.31 20.81 -0.09
CA ASP A 199 -14.33 21.10 -1.09
C ASP A 199 -15.28 22.22 -0.63
N ASP A 200 -16.26 22.55 -1.49
CA ASP A 200 -17.24 23.59 -1.23
C ASP A 200 -18.13 23.31 0.01
N ASP A 201 -18.29 22.03 0.36
CA ASP A 201 -19.02 21.58 1.56
C ASP A 201 -18.12 21.52 2.81
N GLY A 202 -16.85 21.93 2.71
CA GLY A 202 -15.87 21.92 3.78
C GLY A 202 -15.28 20.54 4.10
N ARG A 203 -15.60 19.50 3.30
CA ARG A 203 -14.99 18.17 3.40
C ARG A 203 -13.59 18.19 2.82
N SER A 204 -12.72 17.31 3.31
CA SER A 204 -11.35 17.15 2.79
C SER A 204 -10.93 15.68 2.77
N GLY A 205 -9.84 15.40 2.08
CA GLY A 205 -9.28 14.06 2.02
C GLY A 205 -10.26 13.03 1.46
N ARG A 206 -10.28 11.84 2.08
CA ARG A 206 -11.12 10.71 1.67
C ARG A 206 -12.62 11.07 1.59
N SER A 207 -13.12 11.87 2.51
CA SER A 207 -14.53 12.22 2.57
C SER A 207 -14.97 13.05 1.35
N SER A 208 -14.20 14.07 0.96
CA SER A 208 -14.44 14.83 -0.26
C SER A 208 -14.32 13.95 -1.52
N PHE A 209 -13.30 13.10 -1.57
CA PHE A 209 -13.07 12.24 -2.72
C PHE A 209 -14.22 11.26 -2.96
N LEU A 210 -14.73 10.61 -1.91
CA LEU A 210 -15.83 9.66 -2.01
C LEU A 210 -17.18 10.35 -2.25
N ALA A 211 -17.47 11.47 -1.60
CA ALA A 211 -18.73 12.21 -1.76
C ALA A 211 -19.00 12.65 -3.22
N ARG A 212 -17.94 12.84 -4.02
CA ARG A 212 -18.06 13.18 -5.46
C ARG A 212 -18.35 11.95 -6.35
N ARG A 213 -18.28 10.73 -5.81
CA ARG A 213 -18.33 9.48 -6.59
C ARG A 213 -19.42 8.52 -6.17
N ILE A 214 -19.77 8.52 -4.89
CA ILE A 214 -20.83 7.69 -4.32
C ILE A 214 -21.73 8.52 -3.41
N PRO A 215 -23.02 8.17 -3.30
CA PRO A 215 -23.86 8.74 -2.26
C PRO A 215 -23.33 8.31 -0.89
N LEU A 216 -23.23 9.27 0.04
CA LEU A 216 -22.90 9.01 1.43
C LEU A 216 -24.19 9.03 2.25
N HIS A 217 -24.36 8.04 3.13
CA HIS A 217 -25.61 7.86 3.87
C HIS A 217 -25.38 7.99 5.38
N ALA A 218 -26.22 8.78 6.02
CA ALA A 218 -26.27 8.80 7.48
C ALA A 218 -26.71 7.43 8.03
N ALA A 219 -26.13 7.05 9.17
CA ALA A 219 -26.45 5.79 9.82
C ALA A 219 -26.57 5.96 11.33
N GLU A 220 -27.46 5.16 11.93
CA GLU A 220 -27.55 5.11 13.39
C GLU A 220 -26.36 4.36 13.99
N ILE A 221 -25.92 4.83 15.15
CA ILE A 221 -24.97 4.11 15.99
C ILE A 221 -25.76 3.45 17.13
N VAL A 222 -25.61 2.15 17.27
CA VAL A 222 -26.23 1.37 18.34
C VAL A 222 -25.13 0.70 19.19
N ASP A 223 -25.46 0.44 20.46
CA ASP A 223 -24.60 -0.42 21.30
C ASP A 223 -24.88 -1.92 21.02
N THR A 224 -24.17 -2.78 21.73
CA THR A 224 -24.34 -4.25 21.61
C THR A 224 -25.71 -4.76 22.05
N ASP A 225 -26.47 -3.99 22.79
CA ASP A 225 -27.85 -4.29 23.19
C ASP A 225 -28.89 -3.76 22.16
N GLY A 226 -28.42 -3.12 21.07
CA GLY A 226 -29.26 -2.53 20.03
C GLY A 226 -29.84 -1.15 20.40
N ARG A 227 -29.38 -0.55 21.50
CA ARG A 227 -29.86 0.80 21.88
C ARG A 227 -29.13 1.86 21.07
N ARG A 228 -29.86 2.81 20.52
CA ARG A 228 -29.28 3.96 19.80
C ARG A 228 -28.46 4.82 20.76
N VAL A 229 -27.20 5.07 20.37
CA VAL A 229 -26.23 5.85 21.14
C VAL A 229 -25.66 7.05 20.36
N GLY A 230 -26.00 7.17 19.08
CA GLY A 230 -25.55 8.28 18.25
C GLY A 230 -25.93 8.13 16.78
N GLU A 231 -25.27 8.89 15.94
CA GLU A 231 -25.42 8.88 14.49
C GLU A 231 -24.08 9.25 13.83
N VAL A 232 -23.82 8.74 12.62
CA VAL A 232 -22.72 9.16 11.74
C VAL A 232 -23.29 9.74 10.45
N GLU A 233 -22.63 10.72 9.87
CA GLU A 233 -23.06 11.36 8.62
C GLU A 233 -22.87 10.46 7.39
N ALA A 234 -21.92 9.53 7.43
CA ALA A 234 -21.59 8.67 6.32
C ALA A 234 -21.12 7.30 6.82
N VAL A 235 -21.94 6.27 6.66
CA VAL A 235 -21.62 4.89 7.06
C VAL A 235 -20.44 4.33 6.24
N GLU A 236 -20.31 4.73 4.99
CA GLU A 236 -19.24 4.33 4.06
C GLU A 236 -17.84 4.82 4.51
N MET A 237 -17.82 5.77 5.43
CA MET A 237 -16.58 6.32 6.01
C MET A 237 -16.18 5.64 7.31
N VAL A 238 -17.04 4.77 7.85
CA VAL A 238 -16.80 4.08 9.12
C VAL A 238 -15.95 2.83 8.89
N THR A 239 -14.95 2.65 9.73
CA THR A 239 -14.05 1.50 9.65
C THR A 239 -14.16 0.68 10.94
N LEU A 240 -14.10 -0.64 10.81
CA LEU A 240 -14.02 -1.56 11.94
C LEU A 240 -12.89 -1.15 12.89
N GLY A 241 -13.15 -1.15 14.20
CA GLY A 241 -12.19 -0.73 15.21
C GLY A 241 -12.01 0.79 15.35
N GLN A 242 -12.73 1.61 14.57
CA GLN A 242 -12.70 3.07 14.72
C GLN A 242 -13.21 3.49 16.09
N ARG A 243 -12.54 4.45 16.73
CA ARG A 243 -12.93 5.02 18.03
C ARG A 243 -13.43 6.46 17.93
N ARG A 244 -12.81 7.26 17.04
CA ARG A 244 -13.13 8.69 16.90
C ARG A 244 -14.32 8.89 15.97
N GLY A 245 -15.19 9.85 16.30
CA GLY A 245 -16.31 10.21 15.43
C GLY A 245 -17.52 9.26 15.46
N VAL A 246 -17.55 8.29 16.40
CA VAL A 246 -18.60 7.25 16.45
C VAL A 246 -19.42 7.31 17.75
N GLY A 247 -19.71 8.53 18.24
CA GLY A 247 -20.52 8.72 19.44
C GLY A 247 -19.77 8.39 20.73
N GLY A 248 -20.10 9.10 21.81
CA GLY A 248 -19.41 8.89 23.08
C GLY A 248 -19.68 9.99 24.08
N GLY A 249 -20.95 10.21 24.43
CA GLY A 249 -21.27 10.88 25.67
C GLY A 249 -21.32 9.85 26.80
N GLY A 250 -20.40 9.90 27.77
CA GLY A 250 -20.55 9.07 28.96
C GLY A 250 -19.33 8.33 29.49
N GLY A 251 -18.12 8.73 29.11
CA GLY A 251 -16.87 8.26 29.79
C GLY A 251 -16.35 6.87 29.41
N THR A 252 -17.14 6.00 28.81
CA THR A 252 -16.70 4.66 28.39
C THR A 252 -16.15 4.70 26.95
N LYS A 253 -14.92 4.19 26.75
CA LYS A 253 -14.35 4.04 25.41
C LYS A 253 -15.16 3.01 24.62
N ARG A 254 -15.62 3.38 23.44
CA ARG A 254 -16.35 2.52 22.51
C ARG A 254 -15.60 2.45 21.18
N PHE A 255 -15.68 1.30 20.53
CA PHE A 255 -15.05 0.99 19.25
C PHE A 255 -16.12 0.45 18.30
N VAL A 256 -16.00 0.71 17.02
CA VAL A 256 -16.84 0.09 16.01
C VAL A 256 -16.52 -1.40 15.97
N VAL A 257 -17.50 -2.23 16.26
CA VAL A 257 -17.39 -3.69 16.26
C VAL A 257 -18.09 -4.34 15.07
N ASP A 258 -19.02 -3.60 14.42
CA ASP A 258 -19.67 -4.02 13.19
C ASP A 258 -20.17 -2.82 12.38
N VAL A 259 -20.22 -2.97 11.05
CA VAL A 259 -20.70 -1.95 10.10
C VAL A 259 -21.62 -2.62 9.08
N ASP A 260 -22.89 -2.24 9.09
CA ASP A 260 -23.91 -2.66 8.13
C ASP A 260 -24.26 -1.48 7.22
N VAL A 261 -23.59 -1.39 6.08
CA VAL A 261 -23.83 -0.29 5.12
C VAL A 261 -25.23 -0.34 4.53
N PRO A 262 -25.73 -1.50 4.01
CA PRO A 262 -27.09 -1.60 3.50
C PRO A 262 -28.16 -1.25 4.56
N GLY A 263 -27.99 -1.73 5.79
CA GLY A 263 -28.90 -1.47 6.92
C GLY A 263 -28.69 -0.11 7.56
N ARG A 264 -27.68 0.68 7.13
CA ARG A 264 -27.32 2.00 7.69
C ARG A 264 -27.18 1.97 9.20
N ARG A 265 -26.41 0.99 9.69
CA ARG A 265 -26.20 0.76 11.12
C ARG A 265 -24.74 0.53 11.45
N VAL A 266 -24.27 1.17 12.51
CA VAL A 266 -22.95 0.97 13.08
C VAL A 266 -23.11 0.45 14.50
N VAL A 267 -22.49 -0.69 14.82
CA VAL A 267 -22.51 -1.24 16.17
C VAL A 267 -21.22 -0.85 16.88
N VAL A 268 -21.35 -0.30 18.10
CA VAL A 268 -20.21 0.04 18.93
C VAL A 268 -20.21 -0.74 20.22
N GLY A 269 -19.02 -1.13 20.68
CA GLY A 269 -18.86 -1.93 21.89
C GLY A 269 -17.49 -1.72 22.56
N PRO A 270 -17.21 -2.45 23.64
CA PRO A 270 -15.89 -2.48 24.27
C PRO A 270 -14.84 -3.08 23.33
N GLU A 271 -13.58 -2.68 23.52
CA GLU A 271 -12.42 -3.10 22.69
C GLU A 271 -12.27 -4.64 22.62
N ALA A 272 -12.52 -5.33 23.73
CA ALA A 272 -12.42 -6.79 23.80
C ALA A 272 -13.30 -7.56 22.78
N LEU A 273 -14.34 -6.93 22.23
CA LEU A 273 -15.16 -7.54 21.17
C LEU A 273 -14.49 -7.53 19.80
N LEU A 274 -13.37 -6.85 19.67
CA LEU A 274 -12.55 -6.86 18.47
C LEU A 274 -11.53 -7.99 18.46
N ASP A 275 -11.26 -8.61 19.62
CA ASP A 275 -10.25 -9.65 19.74
C ASP A 275 -10.81 -10.98 19.20
N VAL A 276 -10.10 -11.59 18.26
CA VAL A 276 -10.46 -12.85 17.61
C VAL A 276 -9.30 -13.85 17.72
N ALA A 277 -9.64 -15.12 17.91
CA ALA A 277 -8.66 -16.20 17.93
C ALA A 277 -8.32 -16.72 16.53
N THR A 278 -9.22 -16.50 15.56
CA THR A 278 -9.04 -16.98 14.18
C THR A 278 -9.53 -15.95 13.18
N GLU A 279 -8.89 -15.92 11.99
CA GLU A 279 -9.34 -15.14 10.84
C GLU A 279 -9.19 -15.95 9.55
N ARG A 280 -10.11 -15.75 8.61
CA ARG A 280 -10.04 -16.31 7.27
C ARG A 280 -9.42 -15.28 6.34
N VAL A 281 -8.40 -15.70 5.58
CA VAL A 281 -7.72 -14.89 4.57
C VAL A 281 -7.96 -15.52 3.21
N GLU A 282 -8.41 -14.70 2.27
CA GLU A 282 -8.74 -15.09 0.90
C GLU A 282 -7.78 -14.45 -0.10
N ARG A 283 -7.75 -14.98 -1.33
CA ARG A 283 -6.89 -14.49 -2.42
C ARG A 283 -5.41 -14.51 -2.05
N VAL A 284 -4.98 -15.60 -1.44
CA VAL A 284 -3.59 -15.80 -1.01
C VAL A 284 -2.70 -16.00 -2.25
N ILE A 285 -1.61 -15.24 -2.31
CA ILE A 285 -0.55 -15.39 -3.31
C ILE A 285 0.66 -16.00 -2.60
N TRP A 286 1.08 -17.16 -3.05
CA TRP A 286 2.25 -17.83 -2.52
C TRP A 286 3.50 -17.40 -3.29
N GLY A 287 4.53 -16.94 -2.58
CA GLY A 287 5.83 -16.59 -3.18
C GLY A 287 6.54 -17.80 -3.82
N SER A 288 6.14 -19.02 -3.44
CA SER A 288 6.59 -20.29 -4.07
C SER A 288 5.52 -21.36 -3.87
N THR A 289 5.72 -22.32 -2.96
CA THR A 289 4.75 -23.34 -2.57
C THR A 289 3.90 -22.87 -1.39
N PRO A 290 2.66 -23.35 -1.25
CA PRO A 290 1.86 -23.16 -0.04
C PRO A 290 2.62 -23.57 1.22
N VAL A 291 2.42 -22.82 2.29
CA VAL A 291 3.02 -23.05 3.61
C VAL A 291 1.92 -23.34 4.60
N GLU A 292 2.12 -24.29 5.48
CA GLU A 292 1.24 -24.63 6.61
C GLU A 292 2.02 -24.59 7.91
N GLY A 293 1.30 -24.40 9.03
CA GLY A 293 1.87 -24.39 10.37
C GLY A 293 2.31 -23.01 10.84
N ALA A 294 3.39 -22.96 11.60
CA ALA A 294 3.80 -21.76 12.32
C ALA A 294 4.34 -20.66 11.37
N VAL A 295 3.80 -19.44 11.55
CA VAL A 295 4.20 -18.24 10.80
C VAL A 295 4.13 -17.01 11.72
N ARG A 296 4.58 -15.88 11.19
CA ARG A 296 4.25 -14.55 11.74
C ARG A 296 3.39 -13.81 10.72
N VAL A 297 2.31 -13.18 11.16
CA VAL A 297 1.33 -12.51 10.28
C VAL A 297 1.32 -11.02 10.57
N GLN A 298 1.55 -10.22 9.54
CA GLN A 298 1.48 -8.75 9.57
C GLN A 298 0.22 -8.28 8.82
N CYS A 299 -0.61 -7.46 9.47
CA CYS A 299 -1.89 -7.00 8.93
C CYS A 299 -1.96 -5.50 8.62
N SER A 300 -0.85 -4.77 8.73
CA SER A 300 -0.75 -3.37 8.32
C SER A 300 0.69 -2.98 8.02
N ALA A 301 0.89 -1.93 7.21
CA ALA A 301 2.21 -1.50 6.75
C ALA A 301 3.20 -1.17 7.90
N HIS A 302 2.70 -0.66 9.02
CA HIS A 302 3.51 -0.29 10.18
C HIS A 302 3.19 -1.13 11.42
N GLY A 303 2.42 -2.22 11.25
CA GLY A 303 2.08 -3.13 12.34
C GLY A 303 3.17 -4.16 12.60
N GLU A 304 3.18 -4.67 13.82
CA GLU A 304 4.00 -5.80 14.18
C GLU A 304 3.48 -7.10 13.54
N ALA A 305 4.37 -8.04 13.29
CA ALA A 305 4.00 -9.38 12.85
C ALA A 305 3.79 -10.29 14.08
N HIS A 306 2.57 -10.78 14.26
CA HIS A 306 2.17 -11.61 15.37
C HIS A 306 2.31 -13.09 15.03
N ARG A 307 2.57 -13.93 16.05
CA ARG A 307 2.66 -15.40 15.90
C ARG A 307 1.29 -16.00 15.62
N ALA A 308 1.25 -16.89 14.65
CA ALA A 308 0.05 -17.64 14.29
C ALA A 308 0.42 -19.00 13.71
N GLU A 309 -0.57 -19.86 13.56
CA GLU A 309 -0.53 -21.03 12.70
C GLU A 309 -1.49 -20.83 11.55
N ILE A 310 -1.13 -21.31 10.35
CA ILE A 310 -2.00 -21.25 9.18
C ILE A 310 -2.30 -22.65 8.67
N ASP A 311 -3.57 -22.86 8.34
CA ASP A 311 -4.06 -24.05 7.66
C ASP A 311 -4.54 -23.66 6.25
N VAL A 312 -4.08 -24.33 5.23
CA VAL A 312 -4.58 -24.16 3.86
C VAL A 312 -5.95 -24.84 3.74
N ILE A 313 -6.99 -24.05 3.48
CA ILE A 313 -8.38 -24.54 3.41
C ILE A 313 -8.95 -24.51 1.99
N GLY A 314 -8.23 -23.92 1.05
CA GLY A 314 -8.59 -23.80 -0.37
C GLY A 314 -7.36 -23.50 -1.22
N SER A 315 -7.54 -23.36 -2.53
CA SER A 315 -6.45 -23.05 -3.45
C SER A 315 -5.75 -21.72 -3.16
N ASP A 316 -6.49 -20.76 -2.66
CA ASP A 316 -6.08 -19.40 -2.36
C ASP A 316 -6.67 -18.88 -1.04
N GLU A 317 -7.01 -19.80 -0.13
CA GLU A 317 -7.61 -19.51 1.15
C GLU A 317 -6.85 -20.17 2.30
N VAL A 318 -6.68 -19.45 3.39
CA VAL A 318 -6.09 -19.97 4.65
C VAL A 318 -6.93 -19.57 5.84
N LEU A 319 -6.93 -20.41 6.87
CA LEU A 319 -7.39 -20.09 8.20
C LEU A 319 -6.18 -19.74 9.05
N VAL A 320 -6.15 -18.52 9.56
CA VAL A 320 -5.15 -18.04 10.52
C VAL A 320 -5.65 -18.34 11.92
N ARG A 321 -4.85 -19.04 12.76
CA ARG A 321 -5.07 -19.25 14.18
C ARG A 321 -4.03 -18.47 14.96
N TRP A 322 -4.45 -17.41 15.62
CA TRP A 322 -3.54 -16.57 16.39
C TRP A 322 -3.05 -17.29 17.65
N SER A 323 -1.75 -17.20 17.95
CA SER A 323 -1.20 -17.75 19.21
C SER A 323 -1.78 -17.05 20.45
N GLU A 324 -2.10 -15.78 20.31
CA GLU A 324 -2.85 -14.98 21.27
C GLU A 324 -3.92 -14.20 20.49
N PRO A 325 -5.14 -14.00 21.02
CA PRO A 325 -6.18 -13.25 20.33
C PRO A 325 -5.66 -11.91 19.79
N GLN A 326 -5.96 -11.62 18.56
CA GLN A 326 -5.57 -10.39 17.89
C GLN A 326 -6.78 -9.56 17.52
N ARG A 327 -6.56 -8.26 17.40
CA ARG A 327 -7.59 -7.36 16.95
C ARG A 327 -8.00 -7.69 15.51
N ARG A 328 -9.29 -7.97 15.33
CA ARG A 328 -9.90 -8.28 14.03
C ARG A 328 -9.51 -7.26 12.98
N VAL A 329 -9.04 -7.75 11.84
CA VAL A 329 -8.61 -6.92 10.72
C VAL A 329 -9.82 -6.43 9.95
N SER A 330 -9.81 -5.16 9.54
CA SER A 330 -10.89 -4.62 8.71
C SER A 330 -10.91 -5.33 7.35
N PRO A 331 -12.08 -5.73 6.82
CA PRO A 331 -12.19 -6.26 5.47
C PRO A 331 -11.53 -5.34 4.45
N GLY A 332 -10.81 -5.91 3.47
CA GLY A 332 -10.05 -5.19 2.46
C GLY A 332 -8.59 -4.90 2.81
N GLN A 333 -8.17 -5.23 4.04
CA GLN A 333 -6.76 -5.18 4.41
C GLN A 333 -6.05 -6.49 4.07
N SER A 334 -4.74 -6.43 3.85
CA SER A 334 -3.92 -7.60 3.55
C SER A 334 -3.33 -8.22 4.81
N ALA A 335 -3.15 -9.54 4.78
CA ALA A 335 -2.35 -10.29 5.74
C ALA A 335 -1.09 -10.81 5.03
N VAL A 336 0.08 -10.46 5.52
CA VAL A 336 1.38 -10.89 4.98
C VAL A 336 1.99 -11.91 5.91
N PHE A 337 2.28 -13.10 5.37
CA PHE A 337 2.88 -14.21 6.11
C PHE A 337 4.41 -14.14 6.00
N HIS A 338 5.08 -14.15 7.13
CA HIS A 338 6.52 -14.18 7.27
C HIS A 338 6.96 -15.51 7.87
N ASP A 339 8.17 -15.95 7.54
CA ASP A 339 8.82 -17.07 8.22
C ASP A 339 8.89 -16.77 9.74
N VAL A 340 8.93 -17.83 10.59
CA VAL A 340 8.97 -17.68 12.06
C VAL A 340 10.20 -16.92 12.54
N ASP A 341 11.28 -17.01 11.76
CA ASP A 341 12.58 -16.37 12.08
C ASP A 341 12.69 -14.93 11.53
N GLY A 342 11.68 -14.45 10.84
CA GLY A 342 11.56 -13.07 10.31
C GLY A 342 12.05 -12.89 8.91
#